data_34c2a33ea42f1eb03efbcfa7dbd7f963
#
_entry.id   34c2a33ea42f1eb03efbcfa7dbd7f963
#
_cell.length_a   1.000
_cell.length_b   1.000
_cell.length_c   1.000
_cell.angle_alpha   90.00
_cell.angle_beta   90.00
_cell.angle_gamma   90.00
#
_symmetry.space_group_name_H-M   'P 1'
#
loop_
_entity.id
_entity.type
_entity.pdbx_description
1 polymer ?
#
loop_
_entity_poly.entity_id
_entity_poly.type
_entity_poly.pdbx_seq_one_letter_code
_entity_poly.pdbx_strand_id
1 'polypeptide(L)'
;MFNNAVYIIPSASFLNPEIVNTFENFSIEDSKFLKSILYLNLIENFLADEKKADYFFVLDEFDRNFITDEFKADNINLHFADLTKPKLLFENQFLKEFTSHKNNIILSSDIIGINQTELNKYFNLLNIDDECLLIGKSREGTIGVFGFNSYSMDIFNCLVKSDFIYNNFLSCTKTLNHFIHTLNDILLIKNIEHFKQLYIELSQKKSMEYCSQKMHEKFTHLFIEYKELLK
;
A
#
# COMPACT_ATOMS: atom_id res chain seq x y z
N MET A 1 13.13 4.96 18.23
CA MET A 1 13.17 4.24 16.94
C MET A 1 12.61 2.86 17.21
N PHE A 2 11.62 2.47 16.47
CA PHE A 2 11.02 1.14 16.56
C PHE A 2 11.87 0.12 15.80
N ASN A 3 11.71 -1.18 16.13
CA ASN A 3 12.35 -2.25 15.34
C ASN A 3 11.63 -2.53 14.02
N ASN A 4 10.43 -2.00 13.86
CA ASN A 4 9.52 -2.23 12.75
C ASN A 4 9.31 -0.94 11.96
N ALA A 5 9.22 -1.05 10.64
CA ALA A 5 8.88 0.06 9.74
C ALA A 5 7.79 -0.33 8.74
N VAL A 6 6.94 0.62 8.39
CA VAL A 6 5.89 0.48 7.36
C VAL A 6 6.02 1.62 6.37
N TYR A 7 6.09 1.27 5.09
CA TYR A 7 6.18 2.22 3.98
C TYR A 7 4.90 2.12 3.15
N ILE A 8 4.16 3.20 3.03
CA ILE A 8 2.94 3.26 2.22
C ILE A 8 3.27 4.01 0.94
N ILE A 9 3.24 3.28 -0.17
CA ILE A 9 3.70 3.76 -1.47
C ILE A 9 2.54 3.71 -2.46
N PRO A 10 2.11 4.84 -3.03
CA PRO A 10 1.10 4.87 -4.07
C PRO A 10 1.65 4.30 -5.39
N SER A 11 0.78 3.72 -6.18
CA SER A 11 1.13 3.16 -7.50
C SER A 11 1.50 4.24 -8.52
N ALA A 12 1.05 5.49 -8.31
CA ALA A 12 1.32 6.65 -9.14
C ALA A 12 1.01 7.94 -8.38
N SER A 13 1.41 9.10 -8.94
CA SER A 13 0.95 10.41 -8.49
C SER A 13 -0.58 10.48 -8.41
N PHE A 14 -1.09 11.14 -7.38
CA PHE A 14 -2.54 11.40 -7.25
C PHE A 14 -3.02 12.53 -8.17
N LEU A 15 -2.13 13.43 -8.55
CA LEU A 15 -2.49 14.70 -9.18
C LEU A 15 -2.00 14.83 -10.61
N ASN A 16 -0.98 14.06 -11.02
CA ASN A 16 -0.49 14.10 -12.39
C ASN A 16 -1.52 13.51 -13.36
N PRO A 17 -2.17 14.32 -14.22
CA PRO A 17 -3.21 13.85 -15.11
C PRO A 17 -2.71 12.88 -16.19
N GLU A 18 -1.41 12.88 -16.50
CA GLU A 18 -0.81 12.00 -17.51
C GLU A 18 -0.62 10.57 -16.97
N ILE A 19 -0.53 10.42 -15.65
CA ILE A 19 -0.22 9.14 -14.98
C ILE A 19 -1.44 8.59 -14.20
N VAL A 20 -2.45 9.43 -13.96
CA VAL A 20 -3.66 8.96 -13.28
C VAL A 20 -4.32 7.86 -14.11
N ASN A 21 -4.15 6.62 -13.67
CA ASN A 21 -4.93 5.51 -14.17
C ASN A 21 -6.40 5.81 -13.85
N THR A 22 -7.13 6.24 -14.86
CA THR A 22 -8.56 6.46 -14.72
C THR A 22 -9.25 5.11 -14.61
N PHE A 23 -10.09 4.98 -13.61
CA PHE A 23 -11.03 3.85 -13.57
C PHE A 23 -11.96 4.00 -14.78
N GLU A 24 -12.20 2.91 -15.46
CA GLU A 24 -13.17 2.89 -16.56
C GLU A 24 -14.51 3.45 -16.07
N ASN A 25 -15.06 4.42 -16.80
CA ASN A 25 -16.30 5.13 -16.49
C ASN A 25 -16.24 6.12 -15.28
N PHE A 26 -15.08 6.34 -14.67
CA PHE A 26 -14.92 7.41 -13.68
C PHE A 26 -14.43 8.69 -14.35
N SER A 27 -14.81 9.84 -13.77
CA SER A 27 -14.11 11.08 -14.08
C SER A 27 -12.65 11.02 -13.59
N ILE A 28 -11.79 11.87 -14.15
CA ILE A 28 -10.40 11.99 -13.68
C ILE A 28 -10.38 12.42 -12.20
N GLU A 29 -11.25 13.37 -11.84
CA GLU A 29 -11.38 13.89 -10.48
C GLU A 29 -11.81 12.80 -9.50
N ASP A 30 -12.80 11.97 -9.84
CA ASP A 30 -13.27 10.90 -8.98
C ASP A 30 -12.25 9.77 -8.85
N SER A 31 -11.49 9.49 -9.92
CA SER A 31 -10.37 8.55 -9.87
C SER A 31 -9.28 9.03 -8.92
N LYS A 32 -8.94 10.33 -8.96
CA LYS A 32 -8.01 10.96 -8.00
C LYS A 32 -8.57 10.92 -6.59
N PHE A 33 -9.84 11.27 -6.43
CA PHE A 33 -10.51 11.24 -5.13
C PHE A 33 -10.52 9.84 -4.52
N LEU A 34 -10.87 8.81 -5.29
CA LEU A 34 -10.83 7.42 -4.81
C LEU A 34 -9.43 7.03 -4.32
N LYS A 35 -8.39 7.32 -5.10
CA LYS A 35 -7.01 7.02 -4.69
C LYS A 35 -6.60 7.78 -3.43
N SER A 36 -6.96 9.05 -3.33
CA SER A 36 -6.64 9.86 -2.15
C SER A 36 -7.34 9.35 -0.88
N ILE A 37 -8.61 8.94 -0.95
CA ILE A 37 -9.33 8.43 0.22
C ILE A 37 -8.84 7.04 0.63
N LEU A 38 -8.39 6.17 -0.30
CA LEU A 38 -7.73 4.91 0.04
C LEU A 38 -6.45 5.17 0.85
N TYR A 39 -5.62 6.11 0.38
CA TYR A 39 -4.40 6.50 1.07
C TYR A 39 -4.67 7.11 2.44
N LEU A 40 -5.61 8.06 2.54
CA LEU A 40 -6.02 8.69 3.79
C LEU A 40 -6.59 7.66 4.78
N ASN A 41 -7.31 6.66 4.31
CA ASN A 41 -7.80 5.58 5.15
C ASN A 41 -6.67 4.78 5.82
N LEU A 42 -5.58 4.50 5.09
CA LEU A 42 -4.39 3.86 5.67
C LEU A 42 -3.70 4.77 6.69
N ILE A 43 -3.55 6.06 6.39
CA ILE A 43 -3.00 7.05 7.33
C ILE A 43 -3.82 7.05 8.63
N GLU A 44 -5.13 7.18 8.54
CA GLU A 44 -6.02 7.23 9.69
C GLU A 44 -5.92 5.95 10.54
N ASN A 45 -5.95 4.78 9.89
CA ASN A 45 -5.84 3.49 10.58
C ASN A 45 -4.51 3.29 11.31
N PHE A 46 -3.40 3.76 10.73
CA PHE A 46 -2.09 3.53 11.33
C PHE A 46 -1.68 4.60 12.35
N LEU A 47 -2.35 5.75 12.35
CA LEU A 47 -2.10 6.82 13.31
C LEU A 47 -3.13 6.86 14.46
N ALA A 48 -4.22 6.09 14.37
CA ALA A 48 -5.30 6.09 15.36
C ALA A 48 -4.88 5.50 16.72
N ASP A 49 -4.01 4.49 16.71
CA ASP A 49 -3.60 3.75 17.88
C ASP A 49 -2.16 4.07 18.31
N GLU A 50 -1.74 3.50 19.47
CA GLU A 50 -0.36 3.58 19.93
C GLU A 50 0.60 3.03 18.86
N LYS A 51 1.57 3.84 18.46
CA LYS A 51 2.53 3.48 17.42
C LYS A 51 3.34 2.24 17.81
N LYS A 52 3.40 1.27 16.90
CA LYS A 52 4.20 0.03 17.04
C LYS A 52 5.28 -0.09 15.96
N ALA A 53 5.34 0.88 15.07
CA ALA A 53 6.30 0.96 13.98
C ALA A 53 6.62 2.42 13.64
N ASP A 54 7.71 2.65 12.93
CA ASP A 54 7.95 3.91 12.23
C ASP A 54 7.19 3.87 10.89
N TYR A 55 6.33 4.87 10.65
CA TYR A 55 5.52 4.96 9.44
C TYR A 55 6.11 5.98 8.47
N PHE A 56 6.32 5.55 7.24
CA PHE A 56 6.82 6.36 6.13
C PHE A 56 5.75 6.45 5.06
N PHE A 57 5.21 7.66 4.87
CA PHE A 57 4.19 7.93 3.88
C PHE A 57 4.86 8.54 2.66
N VAL A 58 4.80 7.83 1.54
CA VAL A 58 5.45 8.23 0.28
C VAL A 58 4.42 8.86 -0.64
N LEU A 59 4.80 9.97 -1.27
CA LEU A 59 4.03 10.63 -2.33
C LEU A 59 4.94 10.83 -3.54
N ASP A 60 4.33 11.03 -4.69
CA ASP A 60 5.08 11.42 -5.88
C ASP A 60 5.66 12.82 -5.74
N GLU A 61 6.83 13.06 -6.31
CA GLU A 61 7.47 14.38 -6.30
C GLU A 61 6.58 15.45 -6.95
N PHE A 62 5.78 15.08 -7.95
CA PHE A 62 4.81 15.95 -8.60
C PHE A 62 3.73 16.46 -7.62
N ASP A 63 3.37 15.65 -6.63
CA ASP A 63 2.30 15.99 -5.68
C ASP A 63 2.76 16.98 -4.59
N ARG A 64 4.07 17.26 -4.47
CA ARG A 64 4.67 18.06 -3.39
C ARG A 64 4.00 19.42 -3.17
N ASN A 65 3.63 20.10 -4.24
CA ASN A 65 3.06 21.45 -4.20
C ASN A 65 1.53 21.48 -3.97
N PHE A 66 0.89 20.32 -3.92
CA PHE A 66 -0.57 20.18 -3.90
C PHE A 66 -1.09 19.51 -2.63
N ILE A 67 -0.22 19.31 -1.65
CA ILE A 67 -0.58 18.62 -0.40
C ILE A 67 -1.54 19.48 0.41
N THR A 68 -2.70 18.92 0.69
CA THR A 68 -3.70 19.51 1.60
C THR A 68 -3.28 19.32 3.06
N ASP A 69 -3.89 20.09 3.98
CA ASP A 69 -3.63 19.98 5.41
C ASP A 69 -3.96 18.59 5.98
N GLU A 70 -4.81 17.82 5.31
CA GLU A 70 -5.12 16.42 5.69
C GLU A 70 -3.88 15.51 5.67
N PHE A 71 -2.85 15.84 4.88
CA PHE A 71 -1.58 15.11 4.81
C PHE A 71 -0.48 15.73 5.70
N LYS A 72 -0.76 16.84 6.38
CA LYS A 72 0.21 17.58 7.21
C LYS A 72 0.11 17.29 8.70
N ALA A 73 -0.41 16.13 9.12
CA ALA A 73 -0.48 15.80 10.54
C ALA A 73 0.95 15.74 11.15
N ASP A 74 1.13 16.32 12.34
CA ASP A 74 2.44 16.53 13.01
C ASP A 74 3.28 15.28 13.27
N ASN A 75 2.71 14.09 13.00
CA ASN A 75 3.35 12.80 13.28
C ASN A 75 3.58 11.93 12.03
N ILE A 76 3.46 12.51 10.83
CA ILE A 76 3.63 11.79 9.56
C ILE A 76 5.05 12.03 9.04
N ASN A 77 5.83 10.96 8.88
CA ASN A 77 7.06 11.01 8.10
C ASN A 77 6.70 10.99 6.61
N LEU A 78 6.52 12.17 6.03
CA LEU A 78 6.14 12.33 4.64
C LEU A 78 7.40 12.41 3.76
N HIS A 79 7.49 11.53 2.78
CA HIS A 79 8.57 11.45 1.82
C HIS A 79 8.07 11.68 0.40
N PHE A 80 8.90 12.31 -0.42
CA PHE A 80 8.60 12.53 -1.84
C PHE A 80 9.60 11.78 -2.69
N ALA A 81 9.10 11.09 -3.72
CA ALA A 81 9.90 10.27 -4.61
C ALA A 81 9.37 10.32 -6.04
N ASP A 82 10.23 10.10 -7.01
CA ASP A 82 9.83 9.85 -8.39
C ASP A 82 9.31 8.40 -8.49
N LEU A 83 8.00 8.23 -8.41
CA LEU A 83 7.34 6.91 -8.43
C LEU A 83 7.45 6.22 -9.81
N THR A 84 7.86 6.93 -10.85
CA THR A 84 8.13 6.33 -12.17
C THR A 84 9.43 5.51 -12.16
N LYS A 85 10.26 5.66 -11.11
CA LYS A 85 11.56 5.00 -10.96
C LYS A 85 11.64 4.20 -9.65
N PRO A 86 10.80 3.16 -9.47
CA PRO A 86 10.75 2.40 -8.22
C PRO A 86 12.09 1.80 -7.79
N LYS A 87 12.98 1.49 -8.75
CA LYS A 87 14.32 1.00 -8.46
C LYS A 87 15.14 2.01 -7.64
N LEU A 88 15.15 3.29 -8.02
CA LEU A 88 15.88 4.34 -7.31
C LEU A 88 15.33 4.56 -5.89
N LEU A 89 14.03 4.42 -5.72
CA LEU A 89 13.38 4.49 -4.42
C LEU A 89 13.94 3.45 -3.45
N PHE A 90 14.08 2.21 -3.89
CA PHE A 90 14.56 1.11 -3.05
C PHE A 90 16.09 1.13 -2.85
N GLU A 91 16.86 1.50 -3.88
CA GLU A 91 18.33 1.48 -3.84
C GLU A 91 18.94 2.67 -3.09
N ASN A 92 18.31 3.82 -3.14
CA ASN A 92 18.91 5.07 -2.65
C ASN A 92 18.09 5.73 -1.54
N GLN A 93 16.81 5.96 -1.79
CA GLN A 93 16.02 6.82 -0.93
C GLN A 93 15.68 6.19 0.42
N PHE A 94 15.33 4.91 0.45
CA PHE A 94 14.98 4.18 1.67
C PHE A 94 16.03 3.17 2.14
N LEU A 95 17.21 3.12 1.51
CA LEU A 95 18.26 2.17 1.88
C LEU A 95 18.64 2.26 3.36
N LYS A 96 18.79 3.48 3.88
CA LYS A 96 19.14 3.72 5.28
C LYS A 96 18.04 3.23 6.22
N GLU A 97 16.80 3.55 5.91
CA GLU A 97 15.63 3.15 6.68
C GLU A 97 15.45 1.64 6.67
N PHE A 98 15.55 0.99 5.50
CA PHE A 98 15.47 -0.46 5.35
C PHE A 98 16.54 -1.22 6.15
N THR A 99 17.74 -0.66 6.24
CA THR A 99 18.85 -1.29 6.98
C THR A 99 18.84 -0.96 8.48
N SER A 100 18.13 0.09 8.90
CA SER A 100 18.04 0.51 10.31
C SER A 100 16.92 -0.16 11.09
N HIS A 101 15.95 -0.76 10.40
CA HIS A 101 14.84 -1.49 11.02
C HIS A 101 15.00 -2.99 10.79
N LYS A 102 14.65 -3.77 11.83
CA LYS A 102 14.70 -5.23 11.73
C LYS A 102 13.65 -5.76 10.76
N ASN A 103 12.42 -5.28 10.87
CA ASN A 103 11.30 -5.72 10.05
C ASN A 103 10.75 -4.54 9.25
N ASN A 104 10.58 -4.74 7.98
CA ASN A 104 10.10 -3.73 7.05
C ASN A 104 8.89 -4.26 6.28
N ILE A 105 7.85 -3.45 6.13
CA ILE A 105 6.66 -3.78 5.33
C ILE A 105 6.38 -2.64 4.37
N ILE A 106 6.34 -2.94 3.09
CA ILE A 106 5.92 -2.03 2.03
C ILE A 106 4.47 -2.36 1.68
N LEU A 107 3.60 -1.35 1.69
CA LEU A 107 2.18 -1.45 1.34
C LEU A 107 1.89 -0.59 0.13
N SER A 108 1.14 -1.14 -0.83
CA SER A 108 0.48 -0.32 -1.85
C SER A 108 -0.60 0.54 -1.20
N SER A 109 -0.71 1.81 -1.59
CA SER A 109 -1.80 2.67 -1.11
C SER A 109 -3.19 2.27 -1.61
N ASP A 110 -3.24 1.44 -2.64
CA ASP A 110 -4.50 0.98 -3.24
C ASP A 110 -5.16 -0.17 -2.44
N ILE A 111 -4.57 -0.56 -1.30
CA ILE A 111 -5.05 -1.66 -0.46
C ILE A 111 -6.15 -1.22 0.50
N ILE A 112 -7.10 -2.12 0.75
CA ILE A 112 -8.12 -1.99 1.80
C ILE A 112 -8.11 -3.21 2.72
N GLY A 113 -8.59 -3.06 3.95
CA GLY A 113 -8.73 -4.17 4.90
C GLY A 113 -7.50 -4.44 5.76
N ILE A 114 -6.47 -3.59 5.71
CA ILE A 114 -5.31 -3.68 6.61
C ILE A 114 -5.45 -2.66 7.75
N ASN A 115 -5.35 -3.15 8.96
CA ASN A 115 -5.31 -2.37 10.19
C ASN A 115 -4.08 -2.73 11.03
N GLN A 116 -3.95 -2.11 12.21
CA GLN A 116 -2.84 -2.33 13.13
C GLN A 116 -2.74 -3.80 13.60
N THR A 117 -3.87 -4.49 13.75
CA THR A 117 -3.89 -5.91 14.15
C THR A 117 -3.29 -6.79 13.07
N GLU A 118 -3.62 -6.55 11.81
CA GLU A 118 -3.04 -7.29 10.67
C GLU A 118 -1.53 -6.99 10.55
N LEU A 119 -1.11 -5.73 10.68
CA LEU A 119 0.32 -5.41 10.66
C LEU A 119 1.11 -6.13 11.76
N ASN A 120 0.55 -6.24 12.97
CA ASN A 120 1.19 -6.98 14.06
C ASN A 120 1.37 -8.47 13.71
N LYS A 121 0.38 -9.10 13.06
CA LYS A 121 0.53 -10.48 12.57
C LYS A 121 1.64 -10.58 11.52
N TYR A 122 1.74 -9.62 10.61
CA TYR A 122 2.77 -9.58 9.57
C TYR A 122 4.18 -9.46 10.17
N PHE A 123 4.37 -8.58 11.16
CA PHE A 123 5.63 -8.47 11.88
C PHE A 123 5.98 -9.76 12.65
N ASN A 124 4.99 -10.43 13.24
CA ASN A 124 5.22 -11.72 13.90
C ASN A 124 5.68 -12.79 12.91
N LEU A 125 5.10 -12.83 11.70
CA LEU A 125 5.53 -13.76 10.65
C LEU A 125 6.97 -13.48 10.21
N LEU A 126 7.36 -12.21 10.04
CA LEU A 126 8.72 -11.81 9.70
C LEU A 126 9.75 -12.16 10.79
N ASN A 127 9.32 -12.42 12.02
CA ASN A 127 10.21 -12.82 13.12
C ASN A 127 10.36 -14.34 13.29
N ILE A 128 9.69 -15.16 12.48
CA ILE A 128 9.75 -16.62 12.60
C ILE A 128 11.08 -17.16 12.06
N ASP A 129 11.50 -16.66 10.89
CA ASP A 129 12.69 -17.15 10.19
C ASP A 129 13.66 -15.99 9.91
N ASP A 130 14.96 -16.29 9.80
CA ASP A 130 15.94 -15.39 9.24
C ASP A 130 15.76 -15.30 7.72
N GLU A 131 16.14 -14.17 7.11
CA GLU A 131 15.99 -13.92 5.66
C GLU A 131 14.57 -14.17 5.14
N CYS A 132 13.57 -13.75 5.92
CA CYS A 132 12.17 -13.96 5.66
C CYS A 132 11.58 -12.89 4.74
N LEU A 133 10.77 -13.32 3.78
CA LEU A 133 9.92 -12.47 2.94
C LEU A 133 8.45 -12.74 3.24
N LEU A 134 7.65 -11.70 3.28
CA LEU A 134 6.21 -11.75 3.43
C LEU A 134 5.54 -11.15 2.20
N ILE A 135 4.65 -11.88 1.55
CA ILE A 135 4.03 -11.43 0.31
C ILE A 135 2.51 -11.54 0.41
N GLY A 136 1.83 -10.39 0.28
CA GLY A 136 0.39 -10.30 0.03
C GLY A 136 0.13 -9.91 -1.41
N LYS A 137 -0.66 -10.71 -2.11
CA LYS A 137 -1.02 -10.48 -3.50
C LYS A 137 -2.53 -10.38 -3.68
N SER A 138 -2.97 -9.70 -4.72
CA SER A 138 -4.36 -9.74 -5.18
C SER A 138 -4.68 -11.08 -5.84
N ARG A 139 -5.96 -11.32 -6.11
CA ARG A 139 -6.41 -12.52 -6.86
C ARG A 139 -5.78 -12.59 -8.26
N GLU A 140 -5.54 -11.44 -8.89
CA GLU A 140 -4.89 -11.33 -10.19
C GLU A 140 -3.37 -11.50 -10.10
N GLY A 141 -2.83 -11.67 -8.89
CA GLY A 141 -1.43 -11.91 -8.65
C GLY A 141 -0.55 -10.66 -8.53
N THR A 142 -1.14 -9.46 -8.41
CA THR A 142 -0.36 -8.25 -8.14
C THR A 142 0.07 -8.19 -6.68
N ILE A 143 1.35 -7.98 -6.40
CA ILE A 143 1.89 -7.81 -5.05
C ILE A 143 1.49 -6.41 -4.53
N GLY A 144 0.81 -6.37 -3.40
CA GLY A 144 0.42 -5.14 -2.72
C GLY A 144 0.94 -5.02 -1.30
N VAL A 145 1.42 -6.16 -0.73
CA VAL A 145 2.16 -6.19 0.54
C VAL A 145 3.48 -6.90 0.27
N PHE A 146 4.58 -6.27 0.65
CA PHE A 146 5.91 -6.86 0.57
C PHE A 146 6.66 -6.59 1.87
N GLY A 147 6.90 -7.64 2.65
CA GLY A 147 7.62 -7.57 3.91
C GLY A 147 8.97 -8.30 3.83
N PHE A 148 9.96 -7.83 4.59
CA PHE A 148 11.27 -8.45 4.71
C PHE A 148 11.93 -8.11 6.06
N ASN A 149 12.76 -9.01 6.55
CA ASN A 149 13.57 -8.81 7.76
C ASN A 149 15.09 -8.78 7.47
N SER A 150 15.47 -8.95 6.22
CA SER A 150 16.84 -8.81 5.74
C SER A 150 16.83 -8.06 4.41
N TYR A 151 17.55 -6.94 4.34
CA TYR A 151 17.65 -6.16 3.11
C TYR A 151 18.54 -6.88 2.10
N SER A 152 18.04 -7.07 0.89
CA SER A 152 18.77 -7.66 -0.22
C SER A 152 18.45 -6.93 -1.52
N MET A 153 19.47 -6.35 -2.14
CA MET A 153 19.32 -5.67 -3.44
C MET A 153 18.80 -6.63 -4.53
N ASP A 154 19.21 -7.90 -4.49
CA ASP A 154 18.77 -8.89 -5.48
C ASP A 154 17.27 -9.15 -5.38
N ILE A 155 16.73 -9.17 -4.16
CA ILE A 155 15.28 -9.28 -3.93
C ILE A 155 14.53 -8.08 -4.52
N PHE A 156 15.01 -6.86 -4.28
CA PHE A 156 14.39 -5.66 -4.84
C PHE A 156 14.51 -5.60 -6.36
N ASN A 157 15.63 -6.03 -6.93
CA ASN A 157 15.78 -6.18 -8.38
C ASN A 157 14.78 -7.19 -8.95
N CYS A 158 14.54 -8.30 -8.26
CA CYS A 158 13.52 -9.27 -8.63
C CYS A 158 12.11 -8.67 -8.54
N LEU A 159 11.81 -7.91 -7.48
CA LEU A 159 10.51 -7.26 -7.31
C LEU A 159 10.21 -6.29 -8.46
N VAL A 160 11.15 -5.43 -8.81
CA VAL A 160 11.01 -4.47 -9.92
C VAL A 160 10.95 -5.18 -11.27
N LYS A 161 11.83 -6.16 -11.54
CA LYS A 161 11.85 -6.92 -12.81
C LYS A 161 10.59 -7.76 -13.01
N SER A 162 9.93 -8.17 -11.94
CA SER A 162 8.68 -8.92 -11.99
C SER A 162 7.46 -8.04 -12.28
N ASP A 163 7.64 -6.73 -12.34
CA ASP A 163 6.55 -5.75 -12.43
C ASP A 163 5.50 -5.94 -11.30
N PHE A 164 5.99 -6.27 -10.10
CA PHE A 164 5.17 -6.59 -8.93
C PHE A 164 4.16 -7.73 -9.16
N ILE A 165 4.40 -8.61 -10.14
CA ILE A 165 3.59 -9.80 -10.39
C ILE A 165 4.18 -11.01 -9.64
N TYR A 166 3.37 -11.61 -8.77
CA TYR A 166 3.77 -12.66 -7.83
C TYR A 166 4.46 -13.86 -8.49
N ASN A 167 3.88 -14.41 -9.56
CA ASN A 167 4.46 -15.57 -10.25
C ASN A 167 5.80 -15.26 -10.90
N ASN A 168 5.95 -14.05 -11.45
CA ASN A 168 7.20 -13.58 -12.03
C ASN A 168 8.25 -13.38 -10.93
N PHE A 169 7.84 -12.79 -9.80
CA PHE A 169 8.70 -12.61 -8.62
C PHE A 169 9.21 -13.94 -8.10
N LEU A 170 8.33 -14.93 -7.87
CA LEU A 170 8.74 -16.27 -7.44
C LEU A 170 9.73 -16.91 -8.44
N SER A 171 9.52 -16.72 -9.73
CA SER A 171 10.42 -17.26 -10.75
C SER A 171 11.80 -16.60 -10.70
N CYS A 172 11.85 -15.30 -10.41
CA CYS A 172 13.11 -14.55 -10.27
C CYS A 172 13.87 -14.94 -8.98
N THR A 173 13.16 -15.22 -7.89
CA THR A 173 13.76 -15.48 -6.58
C THR A 173 14.15 -16.95 -6.34
N LYS A 174 13.91 -17.87 -7.29
CA LYS A 174 14.18 -19.32 -7.14
C LYS A 174 15.61 -19.66 -6.73
N THR A 175 16.58 -18.83 -7.09
CA THR A 175 18.00 -19.03 -6.79
C THR A 175 18.45 -18.33 -5.52
N LEU A 176 17.57 -17.54 -4.91
CA LEU A 176 17.85 -16.80 -3.69
C LEU A 176 17.38 -17.60 -2.48
N ASN A 177 18.19 -17.61 -1.44
CA ASN A 177 17.91 -18.40 -0.23
C ASN A 177 17.08 -17.56 0.75
N HIS A 178 15.76 -17.51 0.54
CA HIS A 178 14.82 -16.77 1.40
C HIS A 178 13.61 -17.62 1.72
N PHE A 179 13.12 -17.52 2.95
CA PHE A 179 11.82 -18.06 3.35
C PHE A 179 10.71 -17.12 2.90
N ILE A 180 9.73 -17.64 2.18
CA ILE A 180 8.62 -16.84 1.66
C ILE A 180 7.30 -17.24 2.33
N HIS A 181 6.74 -16.35 3.15
CA HIS A 181 5.38 -16.46 3.67
C HIS A 181 4.42 -15.73 2.74
N THR A 182 3.43 -16.45 2.22
CA THR A 182 2.38 -15.85 1.40
C THR A 182 1.14 -15.63 2.26
N LEU A 183 0.65 -14.41 2.29
CA LEU A 183 -0.61 -14.04 2.93
C LEU A 183 -1.81 -14.53 2.12
N ASN A 184 -3.00 -14.50 2.73
CA ASN A 184 -4.26 -14.62 1.99
C ASN A 184 -4.36 -13.52 0.94
N ASP A 185 -5.20 -13.73 -0.08
CA ASP A 185 -5.43 -12.72 -1.10
C ASP A 185 -5.91 -11.41 -0.48
N ILE A 186 -5.32 -10.31 -0.91
CA ILE A 186 -5.64 -8.96 -0.48
C ILE A 186 -6.48 -8.25 -1.55
N LEU A 187 -7.29 -7.28 -1.14
CA LEU A 187 -8.05 -6.46 -2.07
C LEU A 187 -7.27 -5.19 -2.43
N LEU A 188 -6.86 -5.11 -3.69
CA LEU A 188 -6.25 -3.93 -4.31
C LEU A 188 -7.25 -3.25 -5.24
N ILE A 189 -7.49 -1.96 -5.06
CA ILE A 189 -8.51 -1.21 -5.81
C ILE A 189 -7.86 -0.57 -7.05
N LYS A 190 -7.90 -1.29 -8.18
CA LYS A 190 -7.23 -0.88 -9.44
C LYS A 190 -8.15 -0.73 -10.65
N ASN A 191 -9.36 -1.26 -10.57
CA ASN A 191 -10.34 -1.24 -11.68
C ASN A 191 -11.76 -1.24 -11.14
N ILE A 192 -12.76 -1.20 -12.04
CA ILE A 192 -14.17 -1.12 -11.67
C ILE A 192 -14.66 -2.37 -10.93
N GLU A 193 -14.17 -3.56 -11.27
CA GLU A 193 -14.56 -4.79 -10.56
C GLU A 193 -14.04 -4.78 -9.10
N HIS A 194 -12.85 -4.24 -8.88
CA HIS A 194 -12.34 -4.05 -7.52
C HIS A 194 -13.12 -2.97 -6.76
N PHE A 195 -13.63 -1.94 -7.45
CA PHE A 195 -14.51 -0.95 -6.83
C PHE A 195 -15.85 -1.54 -6.40
N LYS A 196 -16.43 -2.48 -7.20
CA LYS A 196 -17.61 -3.25 -6.78
C LYS A 196 -17.31 -4.10 -5.54
N GLN A 197 -16.14 -4.75 -5.51
CA GLN A 197 -15.72 -5.53 -4.34
C GLN A 197 -15.53 -4.63 -3.11
N LEU A 198 -14.95 -3.44 -3.28
CA LEU A 198 -14.82 -2.43 -2.22
C LEU A 198 -16.19 -2.07 -1.63
N TYR A 199 -17.20 -1.84 -2.48
CA TYR A 199 -18.57 -1.57 -2.02
C TYR A 199 -19.12 -2.72 -1.16
N ILE A 200 -18.93 -3.97 -1.60
CA ILE A 200 -19.38 -5.16 -0.85
C ILE A 200 -18.64 -5.25 0.49
N GLU A 201 -17.33 -5.09 0.51
CA GLU A 201 -16.50 -5.14 1.72
C GLU A 201 -16.88 -4.04 2.71
N LEU A 202 -17.04 -2.80 2.25
CA LEU A 202 -17.40 -1.69 3.12
C LEU A 202 -18.87 -1.75 3.59
N SER A 203 -19.73 -2.52 2.94
CA SER A 203 -21.10 -2.77 3.40
C SER A 203 -21.18 -3.77 4.58
N GLN A 204 -20.07 -4.46 4.90
CA GLN A 204 -20.02 -5.40 6.01
C GLN A 204 -19.68 -4.70 7.33
N LYS A 205 -20.28 -5.14 8.43
CA LYS A 205 -20.00 -4.59 9.76
C LYS A 205 -18.51 -4.65 10.14
N LYS A 206 -17.80 -5.68 9.67
CA LYS A 206 -16.36 -5.87 9.90
C LYS A 206 -15.51 -4.74 9.34
N SER A 207 -15.99 -4.01 8.33
CA SER A 207 -15.25 -2.90 7.74
C SER A 207 -14.92 -1.77 8.72
N MET A 208 -15.69 -1.63 9.80
CA MET A 208 -15.42 -0.66 10.87
C MET A 208 -14.10 -0.92 11.62
N GLU A 209 -13.48 -2.09 11.45
CA GLU A 209 -12.18 -2.42 12.04
C GLU A 209 -11.00 -1.77 11.26
N TYR A 210 -11.22 -1.36 10.01
CA TYR A 210 -10.18 -0.81 9.12
C TYR A 210 -10.65 0.39 8.29
N CYS A 211 -11.85 0.88 8.53
CA CYS A 211 -12.40 2.06 7.87
C CYS A 211 -13.30 2.80 8.86
N SER A 212 -12.91 4.02 9.25
CA SER A 212 -13.68 4.83 10.17
C SER A 212 -15.00 5.30 9.56
N GLN A 213 -15.92 5.76 10.40
CA GLN A 213 -17.18 6.34 9.94
C GLN A 213 -16.94 7.49 8.95
N LYS A 214 -15.97 8.36 9.22
CA LYS A 214 -15.58 9.49 8.35
C LYS A 214 -15.13 9.00 6.97
N MET A 215 -14.34 7.92 6.93
CA MET A 215 -13.90 7.34 5.67
C MET A 215 -15.02 6.63 4.93
N HIS A 216 -15.90 5.93 5.64
CA HIS A 216 -17.12 5.35 5.07
C HIS A 216 -17.98 6.41 4.35
N GLU A 217 -18.16 7.59 4.95
CA GLU A 217 -18.92 8.69 4.32
C GLU A 217 -18.27 9.15 3.02
N LYS A 218 -16.93 9.28 2.98
CA LYS A 218 -16.19 9.64 1.77
C LYS A 218 -16.37 8.59 0.65
N PHE A 219 -16.25 7.30 0.97
CA PHE A 219 -16.50 6.21 0.00
C PHE A 219 -17.96 6.17 -0.45
N THR A 220 -18.91 6.40 0.45
CA THR A 220 -20.34 6.40 0.15
C THR A 220 -20.70 7.45 -0.90
N HIS A 221 -20.04 8.60 -0.89
CA HIS A 221 -20.24 9.60 -1.93
C HIS A 221 -19.97 9.03 -3.33
N LEU A 222 -18.84 8.33 -3.52
CA LEU A 222 -18.54 7.68 -4.78
C LEU A 222 -19.51 6.53 -5.11
N PHE A 223 -19.93 5.75 -4.13
CA PHE A 223 -20.90 4.67 -4.34
C PHE A 223 -22.28 5.19 -4.81
N ILE A 224 -22.69 6.35 -4.32
CA ILE A 224 -23.93 7.00 -4.76
C ILE A 224 -23.79 7.50 -6.21
N GLU A 225 -22.68 8.18 -6.51
CA GLU A 225 -22.42 8.73 -7.84
C GLU A 225 -22.36 7.63 -8.90
N TYR A 226 -21.70 6.53 -8.60
CA TYR A 226 -21.48 5.40 -9.50
C TYR A 226 -22.38 4.18 -9.25
N LYS A 227 -23.56 4.39 -8.63
CA LYS A 227 -24.50 3.32 -8.24
C LYS A 227 -24.92 2.39 -9.39
N GLU A 228 -24.98 2.90 -10.62
CA GLU A 228 -25.34 2.10 -11.79
C GLU A 228 -24.26 1.09 -12.16
N LEU A 229 -23.00 1.39 -11.83
CA LEU A 229 -21.87 0.46 -12.04
C LEU A 229 -21.81 -0.62 -10.95
N LEU A 230 -22.48 -0.43 -9.81
CA LEU A 230 -22.47 -1.38 -8.68
C LEU A 230 -23.51 -2.49 -8.81
N LYS A 231 -24.41 -2.38 -9.80
CA LYS A 231 -25.40 -3.41 -10.15
C LYS A 231 -24.73 -4.53 -10.93
#